data_d1de2553ed7c93b85dce7ef5f55ed287
#
_entry.id   d1de2553ed7c93b85dce7ef5f55ed287
#
_cell.length_a   1.000
_cell.length_b   1.000
_cell.length_c   1.000
_cell.angle_alpha   90.00
_cell.angle_beta   90.00
_cell.angle_gamma   90.00
#
_symmetry.space_group_name_H-M   'P 1'
#
loop_
_entity.id
_entity.type
_entity.pdbx_description
1 polymer ?
#
loop_
_entity_poly.entity_id
_entity_poly.type
_entity_poly.pdbx_seq_one_letter_code
_entity_poly.pdbx_strand_id
1 'polypeptide(L)'
;VSFLEILAPELNDRILSEILDLENGVIVNLHIRSIDQSEAIKTIKRKITDLDKMKIEEQKKAVRSGYDMDIIPSDLATFGNEAKNLLQDLQSRNERMFLLTFLVVNMADTKRKLDNDIFATAGIAQKNNCALTRLDYMQEAGFMASVPLGENLIPIQRGLTTSSTAIFIPFITQELFQTGAALYYGLNALSNNMILCDRKQLKNPNGLILGTPGSGKSFAAKREMANAFLITDDDIIICDPEAEYFPLCSV
;
A
#
# COMPACT_ATOMS: atom_id res chain seq x y z
N VAL A 1 -4.79 1.55 19.65
CA VAL A 1 -4.85 0.67 18.48
C VAL A 1 -6.22 0.80 17.84
N SER A 2 -6.23 0.95 16.53
CA SER A 2 -7.43 1.03 15.72
C SER A 2 -7.35 0.01 14.59
N PHE A 3 -8.49 -0.49 14.11
CA PHE A 3 -8.52 -1.28 12.89
C PHE A 3 -9.04 -0.41 11.73
N LEU A 4 -8.53 -0.68 10.54
CA LEU A 4 -8.97 -0.04 9.32
C LEU A 4 -10.04 -0.92 8.67
N GLU A 5 -11.23 -0.39 8.56
CA GLU A 5 -12.34 -0.99 7.84
C GLU A 5 -12.36 -0.46 6.41
N ILE A 6 -12.37 -1.38 5.46
CA ILE A 6 -12.41 -1.05 4.03
C ILE A 6 -13.88 -0.99 3.63
N LEU A 7 -14.35 0.18 3.24
CA LEU A 7 -15.75 0.43 2.89
C LEU A 7 -16.02 0.28 1.39
N ALA A 8 -15.00 0.52 0.56
CA ALA A 8 -15.12 0.46 -0.89
C ALA A 8 -14.69 -0.90 -1.45
N PRO A 9 -15.29 -1.39 -2.55
CA PRO A 9 -14.82 -2.56 -3.27
C PRO A 9 -13.46 -2.33 -3.94
N GLU A 10 -13.17 -1.10 -4.36
CA GLU A 10 -11.89 -0.70 -4.95
C GLU A 10 -11.04 0.05 -3.92
N LEU A 11 -9.87 -0.51 -3.64
CA LEU A 11 -8.87 0.09 -2.78
C LEU A 11 -7.87 0.90 -3.60
N ASN A 12 -7.40 2.01 -2.99
CA ASN A 12 -6.32 2.80 -3.54
C ASN A 12 -5.00 2.38 -2.87
N ASP A 13 -3.96 2.13 -3.66
CA ASP A 13 -2.60 1.81 -3.19
C ASP A 13 -1.95 2.93 -2.37
N ARG A 14 -2.46 4.16 -2.48
CA ARG A 14 -1.96 5.34 -1.77
C ARG A 14 -2.27 5.33 -0.28
N ILE A 15 -3.27 4.59 0.19
CA ILE A 15 -3.67 4.61 1.61
C ILE A 15 -2.51 4.27 2.54
N LEU A 16 -1.71 3.26 2.17
CA LEU A 16 -0.60 2.81 2.99
C LEU A 16 0.52 3.85 3.02
N SER A 17 0.88 4.42 1.87
CA SER A 17 1.90 5.46 1.78
C SER A 17 1.46 6.73 2.51
N GLU A 18 0.21 7.19 2.31
CA GLU A 18 -0.31 8.38 2.98
C GLU A 18 -0.34 8.24 4.52
N ILE A 19 -0.64 7.04 5.05
CA ILE A 19 -0.59 6.79 6.50
C ILE A 19 0.86 6.77 7.01
N LEU A 20 1.77 6.16 6.26
CA LEU A 20 3.17 6.03 6.66
C LEU A 20 3.98 7.32 6.49
N ASP A 21 3.53 8.24 5.62
CA ASP A 21 4.12 9.57 5.42
C ASP A 21 3.74 10.57 6.52
N LEU A 22 2.86 10.19 7.46
CA LEU A 22 2.57 11.02 8.63
C LEU A 22 3.84 11.17 9.49
N GLU A 23 4.20 12.40 9.86
CA GLU A 23 5.32 12.73 10.76
C GLU A 23 5.05 12.31 12.22
N ASN A 24 4.14 11.37 12.43
CA ASN A 24 3.64 10.92 13.74
C ASN A 24 4.17 9.52 14.03
N GLY A 25 4.15 9.12 15.30
CA GLY A 25 4.44 7.75 15.70
C GLY A 25 3.33 6.80 15.25
N VAL A 26 3.42 6.29 14.02
CA VAL A 26 2.44 5.34 13.45
C VAL A 26 3.11 4.01 13.16
N ILE A 27 2.47 2.92 13.58
CA ILE A 27 2.83 1.55 13.18
C ILE A 27 1.63 0.95 12.46
N VAL A 28 1.89 0.37 11.30
CA VAL A 28 0.88 -0.36 10.52
C VAL A 28 1.19 -1.85 10.56
N ASN A 29 0.19 -2.65 10.92
CA ASN A 29 0.29 -4.10 10.94
C ASN A 29 -0.76 -4.71 10.03
N LEU A 30 -0.31 -5.61 9.16
CA LEU A 30 -1.15 -6.36 8.24
C LEU A 30 -1.06 -7.85 8.58
N HIS A 31 -2.16 -8.41 9.07
CA HIS A 31 -2.28 -9.85 9.22
C HIS A 31 -3.03 -10.41 8.03
N ILE A 32 -2.32 -11.18 7.21
CA ILE A 32 -2.87 -11.78 5.99
C ILE A 32 -2.83 -13.29 6.14
N ARG A 33 -4.00 -13.93 6.05
CA ARG A 33 -4.13 -15.38 6.11
C ARG A 33 -4.79 -15.88 4.83
N SER A 34 -4.15 -16.82 4.16
CA SER A 34 -4.75 -17.53 3.02
C SER A 34 -5.86 -18.47 3.46
N ILE A 35 -6.92 -18.59 2.66
CA ILE A 35 -7.99 -19.55 2.83
C ILE A 35 -7.87 -20.59 1.72
N ASP A 36 -8.16 -21.85 2.05
CA ASP A 36 -8.27 -22.91 1.02
C ASP A 36 -9.32 -22.53 -0.02
N GLN A 37 -8.99 -22.78 -1.30
CA GLN A 37 -9.85 -22.40 -2.43
C GLN A 37 -11.24 -23.04 -2.35
N SER A 38 -11.32 -24.30 -1.95
CA SER A 38 -12.58 -25.03 -1.84
C SER A 38 -13.44 -24.48 -0.69
N GLU A 39 -12.81 -24.11 0.42
CA GLU A 39 -13.47 -23.49 1.57
C GLU A 39 -13.98 -22.08 1.24
N ALA A 40 -13.17 -21.28 0.53
CA ALA A 40 -13.56 -19.96 0.07
C ALA A 40 -14.79 -20.02 -0.84
N ILE A 41 -14.76 -20.87 -1.86
CA ILE A 41 -15.89 -21.08 -2.78
C ILE A 41 -17.15 -21.54 -2.04
N LYS A 42 -17.02 -22.47 -1.10
CA LYS A 42 -18.14 -22.97 -0.30
C LYS A 42 -18.74 -21.87 0.56
N THR A 43 -17.91 -21.03 1.16
CA THR A 43 -18.34 -19.91 2.01
C THR A 43 -19.10 -18.86 1.21
N ILE A 44 -18.60 -18.51 0.01
CA ILE A 44 -19.27 -17.53 -0.86
C ILE A 44 -20.58 -18.09 -1.41
N LYS A 45 -20.62 -19.35 -1.83
CA LYS A 45 -21.88 -20.00 -2.26
C LYS A 45 -22.93 -19.96 -1.15
N ARG A 46 -22.53 -20.20 0.11
CA ARG A 46 -23.46 -20.10 1.25
C ARG A 46 -23.97 -18.67 1.41
N LYS A 47 -23.09 -17.67 1.35
CA LYS A 47 -23.47 -16.26 1.41
C LYS A 47 -24.44 -15.85 0.30
N ILE A 48 -24.22 -16.29 -0.94
CA ILE A 48 -25.13 -16.06 -2.07
C ILE A 48 -26.51 -16.67 -1.77
N THR A 49 -26.55 -17.90 -1.26
CA THR A 49 -27.81 -18.57 -0.90
C THR A 49 -28.55 -17.80 0.20
N ASP A 50 -27.85 -17.29 1.19
CA ASP A 50 -28.45 -16.51 2.26
C ASP A 50 -28.97 -15.15 1.77
N LEU A 51 -28.23 -14.48 0.88
CA LEU A 51 -28.70 -13.25 0.21
C LEU A 51 -29.93 -13.48 -0.66
N ASP A 52 -29.97 -14.58 -1.41
CA ASP A 52 -31.14 -14.96 -2.21
C ASP A 52 -32.37 -15.25 -1.32
N LYS A 53 -32.21 -15.91 -0.17
CA LYS A 53 -33.30 -16.10 0.81
C LYS A 53 -33.80 -14.75 1.35
N MET A 54 -32.88 -13.83 1.74
CA MET A 54 -33.25 -12.50 2.21
C MET A 54 -34.02 -11.72 1.12
N LYS A 55 -33.58 -11.83 -0.13
CA LYS A 55 -34.28 -11.23 -1.27
C LYS A 55 -35.73 -11.75 -1.40
N ILE A 56 -35.91 -13.06 -1.31
CA ILE A 56 -37.23 -13.70 -1.37
C ILE A 56 -38.10 -13.26 -0.19
N GLU A 57 -37.55 -13.12 1.02
CA GLU A 57 -38.27 -12.65 2.18
C GLU A 57 -38.74 -11.20 2.04
N GLU A 58 -37.87 -10.33 1.54
CA GLU A 58 -38.24 -8.92 1.29
C GLU A 58 -39.29 -8.79 0.18
N GLN A 59 -39.20 -9.58 -0.90
CA GLN A 59 -40.24 -9.65 -1.92
C GLN A 59 -41.59 -10.11 -1.35
N LYS A 60 -41.61 -11.15 -0.48
CA LYS A 60 -42.83 -11.59 0.19
C LYS A 60 -43.43 -10.51 1.09
N LYS A 61 -42.59 -9.73 1.79
CA LYS A 61 -43.05 -8.59 2.60
C LYS A 61 -43.65 -7.49 1.73
N ALA A 62 -43.00 -7.12 0.61
CA ALA A 62 -43.47 -6.12 -0.32
C ALA A 62 -44.88 -6.49 -0.85
N VAL A 63 -45.06 -7.74 -1.32
CA VAL A 63 -46.36 -8.25 -1.80
C VAL A 63 -47.45 -8.19 -0.72
N ARG A 64 -47.10 -8.57 0.53
CA ARG A 64 -48.07 -8.50 1.66
C ARG A 64 -48.45 -7.05 2.01
N SER A 65 -47.59 -6.09 1.72
CA SER A 65 -47.81 -4.67 1.95
C SER A 65 -48.43 -3.95 0.73
N GLY A 66 -48.79 -4.69 -0.34
CA GLY A 66 -49.39 -4.10 -1.53
C GLY A 66 -48.44 -3.37 -2.47
N TYR A 67 -47.13 -3.55 -2.30
CA TYR A 67 -46.11 -3.00 -3.18
C TYR A 67 -45.71 -3.98 -4.26
N ASP A 68 -45.12 -3.47 -5.35
CA ASP A 68 -44.68 -4.25 -6.51
C ASP A 68 -43.53 -5.20 -6.15
N MET A 69 -43.50 -6.42 -6.73
CA MET A 69 -42.49 -7.45 -6.48
C MET A 69 -41.06 -6.99 -6.87
N ASP A 70 -40.93 -5.96 -7.71
CA ASP A 70 -39.66 -5.47 -8.21
C ASP A 70 -38.97 -4.49 -7.26
N ILE A 71 -39.60 -4.10 -6.16
CA ILE A 71 -39.01 -3.25 -5.15
C ILE A 71 -38.13 -4.08 -4.22
N ILE A 72 -36.89 -4.31 -4.66
CA ILE A 72 -35.85 -4.91 -3.85
C ILE A 72 -34.96 -3.78 -3.30
N PRO A 73 -34.59 -3.77 -2.00
CA PRO A 73 -33.60 -2.84 -1.51
C PRO A 73 -32.34 -2.89 -2.39
N SER A 74 -31.91 -1.71 -2.90
CA SER A 74 -30.78 -1.58 -3.82
C SER A 74 -29.53 -2.28 -3.31
N ASP A 75 -29.32 -2.23 -2.00
CA ASP A 75 -28.16 -2.81 -1.33
C ASP A 75 -28.13 -4.35 -1.46
N LEU A 76 -29.28 -5.02 -1.34
CA LEU A 76 -29.39 -6.47 -1.46
C LEU A 76 -29.13 -6.95 -2.90
N ALA A 77 -29.55 -6.16 -3.89
CA ALA A 77 -29.26 -6.46 -5.29
C ALA A 77 -27.77 -6.28 -5.61
N THR A 78 -27.16 -5.20 -5.10
CA THR A 78 -25.75 -4.92 -5.28
C THR A 78 -24.87 -5.98 -4.63
N PHE A 79 -25.10 -6.30 -3.35
CA PHE A 79 -24.34 -7.35 -2.64
C PHE A 79 -24.50 -8.73 -3.29
N GLY A 80 -25.67 -9.04 -3.82
CA GLY A 80 -25.90 -10.30 -4.54
C GLY A 80 -25.08 -10.40 -5.82
N ASN A 81 -24.98 -9.30 -6.58
CA ASN A 81 -24.18 -9.24 -7.80
C ASN A 81 -22.67 -9.28 -7.49
N GLU A 82 -22.22 -8.53 -6.49
CA GLU A 82 -20.82 -8.55 -6.04
C GLU A 82 -20.39 -9.96 -5.59
N ALA A 83 -21.22 -10.65 -4.81
CA ALA A 83 -20.93 -12.01 -4.38
C ALA A 83 -20.83 -13.00 -5.55
N LYS A 84 -21.67 -12.83 -6.58
CA LYS A 84 -21.61 -13.65 -7.80
C LYS A 84 -20.36 -13.35 -8.63
N ASN A 85 -19.99 -12.08 -8.79
CA ASN A 85 -18.77 -11.67 -9.46
C ASN A 85 -17.53 -12.23 -8.74
N LEU A 86 -17.48 -12.11 -7.42
CA LEU A 86 -16.41 -12.67 -6.60
C LEU A 86 -16.31 -14.20 -6.77
N LEU A 87 -17.44 -14.91 -6.82
CA LEU A 87 -17.46 -16.36 -7.07
C LEU A 87 -16.88 -16.69 -8.46
N GLN A 88 -17.23 -15.90 -9.47
CA GLN A 88 -16.71 -16.06 -10.83
C GLN A 88 -15.20 -15.83 -10.86
N ASP A 89 -14.70 -14.78 -10.20
CA ASP A 89 -13.28 -14.47 -10.14
C ASP A 89 -12.47 -15.60 -9.48
N LEU A 90 -12.99 -16.16 -8.39
CA LEU A 90 -12.36 -17.31 -7.73
C LEU A 90 -12.38 -18.59 -8.57
N GLN A 91 -13.36 -18.77 -9.45
CA GLN A 91 -13.49 -19.96 -10.27
C GLN A 91 -12.77 -19.87 -11.63
N SER A 92 -12.72 -18.67 -12.23
CA SER A 92 -12.28 -18.51 -13.63
C SER A 92 -10.98 -17.70 -13.79
N ARG A 93 -10.62 -16.83 -12.83
CA ARG A 93 -9.49 -15.90 -12.95
C ARG A 93 -8.27 -16.28 -12.11
N ASN A 94 -8.22 -17.49 -11.56
CA ASN A 94 -7.14 -17.95 -10.70
C ASN A 94 -6.91 -17.06 -9.45
N GLU A 95 -7.93 -16.30 -9.06
CA GLU A 95 -7.93 -15.51 -7.83
C GLU A 95 -8.04 -16.42 -6.62
N ARG A 96 -7.37 -16.05 -5.54
CA ARG A 96 -7.49 -16.69 -4.23
C ARG A 96 -8.08 -15.73 -3.22
N MET A 97 -8.60 -16.28 -2.13
CA MET A 97 -9.18 -15.48 -1.06
C MET A 97 -8.23 -15.45 0.16
N PHE A 98 -8.08 -14.26 0.71
CA PHE A 98 -7.31 -13.99 1.91
C PHE A 98 -8.20 -13.31 2.95
N LEU A 99 -7.92 -13.58 4.22
CA LEU A 99 -8.47 -12.82 5.33
C LEU A 99 -7.42 -11.81 5.79
N LEU A 100 -7.80 -10.55 5.78
CA LEU A 100 -6.97 -9.42 6.17
C LEU A 100 -7.50 -8.81 7.46
N THR A 101 -6.60 -8.56 8.43
CA THR A 101 -6.80 -7.62 9.53
C THR A 101 -5.78 -6.50 9.38
N PHE A 102 -6.25 -5.27 9.23
CA PHE A 102 -5.40 -4.09 9.08
C PHE A 102 -5.46 -3.29 10.39
N LEU A 103 -4.36 -3.23 11.11
CA LEU A 103 -4.25 -2.50 12.37
C LEU A 103 -3.36 -1.27 12.22
N VAL A 104 -3.77 -0.19 12.86
CA VAL A 104 -3.01 1.06 12.95
C VAL A 104 -2.79 1.38 14.42
N VAL A 105 -1.54 1.57 14.81
CA VAL A 105 -1.15 1.98 16.15
C VAL A 105 -0.63 3.41 16.08
N ASN A 106 -1.30 4.33 16.73
CA ASN A 106 -0.82 5.69 16.90
C ASN A 106 -0.16 5.81 18.28
N MET A 107 0.99 6.45 18.35
CA MET A 107 1.75 6.68 19.59
C MET A 107 2.11 8.15 19.71
N ALA A 108 1.95 8.71 20.89
CA ALA A 108 2.32 10.09 21.19
C ALA A 108 2.65 10.27 22.66
N ASP A 109 3.44 11.30 22.97
CA ASP A 109 3.87 11.62 24.34
C ASP A 109 2.75 12.22 25.19
N THR A 110 1.74 12.81 24.56
CA THR A 110 0.60 13.44 25.26
C THR A 110 -0.72 12.98 24.67
N LYS A 111 -1.77 12.90 25.50
CA LYS A 111 -3.10 12.53 25.06
C LYS A 111 -3.63 13.45 23.96
N ARG A 112 -3.42 14.77 24.09
CA ARG A 112 -3.85 15.75 23.07
C ARG A 112 -3.21 15.51 21.72
N LYS A 113 -1.90 15.20 21.69
CA LYS A 113 -1.19 14.86 20.46
C LYS A 113 -1.71 13.56 19.89
N LEU A 114 -1.93 12.54 20.74
CA LEU A 114 -2.49 11.26 20.31
C LEU A 114 -3.86 11.41 19.65
N ASP A 115 -4.76 12.20 20.27
CA ASP A 115 -6.10 12.45 19.72
C ASP A 115 -6.03 13.16 18.35
N ASN A 116 -5.11 14.13 18.19
CA ASN A 116 -4.87 14.80 16.91
C ASN A 116 -4.32 13.83 15.85
N ASP A 117 -3.38 12.97 16.24
CA ASP A 117 -2.75 12.00 15.32
C ASP A 117 -3.76 10.95 14.86
N ILE A 118 -4.63 10.48 15.76
CA ILE A 118 -5.74 9.58 15.39
C ILE A 118 -6.70 10.28 14.44
N PHE A 119 -7.02 11.55 14.67
CA PHE A 119 -7.90 12.31 13.80
C PHE A 119 -7.29 12.50 12.40
N ALA A 120 -5.99 12.80 12.31
CA ALA A 120 -5.28 12.91 11.03
C ALA A 120 -5.27 11.58 10.26
N THR A 121 -4.97 10.47 10.96
CA THR A 121 -5.00 9.13 10.37
C THR A 121 -6.40 8.74 9.91
N ALA A 122 -7.44 9.06 10.69
CA ALA A 122 -8.82 8.82 10.32
C ALA A 122 -9.25 9.64 9.08
N GLY A 123 -8.75 10.88 8.96
CA GLY A 123 -8.97 11.72 7.77
C GLY A 123 -8.39 11.10 6.49
N ILE A 124 -7.19 10.53 6.57
CA ILE A 124 -6.58 9.80 5.45
C ILE A 124 -7.41 8.56 5.10
N ALA A 125 -7.83 7.78 6.11
CA ALA A 125 -8.67 6.61 5.89
C ALA A 125 -9.97 7.00 5.17
N GLN A 126 -10.65 8.04 5.63
CA GLN A 126 -11.90 8.52 5.06
C GLN A 126 -11.74 9.02 3.61
N LYS A 127 -10.65 9.74 3.31
CA LYS A 127 -10.31 10.17 1.94
C LYS A 127 -10.17 8.98 0.98
N ASN A 128 -9.70 7.83 1.48
CA ASN A 128 -9.51 6.60 0.71
C ASN A 128 -10.68 5.61 0.86
N ASN A 129 -11.89 6.07 1.19
CA ASN A 129 -13.08 5.25 1.39
C ASN A 129 -12.90 4.11 2.41
N CYS A 130 -12.15 4.39 3.47
CA CYS A 130 -11.95 3.51 4.61
C CYS A 130 -12.40 4.20 5.89
N ALA A 131 -12.72 3.42 6.92
CA ALA A 131 -13.00 3.94 8.24
C ALA A 131 -11.94 3.44 9.23
N LEU A 132 -11.45 4.32 10.09
CA LEU A 132 -10.57 3.96 11.18
C LEU A 132 -11.38 3.86 12.47
N THR A 133 -11.56 2.65 12.99
CA THR A 133 -12.35 2.38 14.19
C THR A 133 -11.44 1.95 15.33
N ARG A 134 -11.58 2.61 16.49
CA ARG A 134 -10.79 2.27 17.67
C ARG A 134 -11.24 0.91 18.23
N LEU A 135 -10.27 0.10 18.68
CA LEU A 135 -10.52 -1.19 19.33
C LEU A 135 -10.89 -0.96 20.82
N ASP A 136 -12.13 -0.57 21.07
CA ASP A 136 -12.63 -0.44 22.44
C ASP A 136 -12.92 -1.82 23.05
N TYR A 137 -12.53 -2.00 24.32
CA TYR A 137 -12.63 -3.27 25.07
C TYR A 137 -11.78 -4.44 24.50
N MET A 138 -10.93 -4.17 23.51
CA MET A 138 -10.01 -5.13 22.90
C MET A 138 -8.56 -4.62 22.92
N GLN A 139 -8.22 -3.79 23.91
CA GLN A 139 -6.93 -3.09 23.96
C GLN A 139 -5.76 -4.07 24.06
N GLU A 140 -5.87 -5.10 24.91
CA GLU A 140 -4.85 -6.13 25.07
C GLU A 140 -4.67 -6.94 23.78
N ALA A 141 -5.76 -7.47 23.23
CA ALA A 141 -5.74 -8.23 21.99
C ALA A 141 -5.21 -7.38 20.81
N GLY A 142 -5.61 -6.10 20.74
CA GLY A 142 -5.11 -5.15 19.74
C GLY A 142 -3.63 -4.86 19.88
N PHE A 143 -3.14 -4.68 21.10
CA PHE A 143 -1.72 -4.46 21.36
C PHE A 143 -0.91 -5.72 21.02
N MET A 144 -1.31 -6.89 21.48
CA MET A 144 -0.62 -8.15 21.19
C MET A 144 -0.58 -8.46 19.68
N ALA A 145 -1.67 -8.19 18.97
CA ALA A 145 -1.70 -8.34 17.50
C ALA A 145 -0.83 -7.28 16.77
N SER A 146 -0.49 -6.18 17.44
CA SER A 146 0.35 -5.11 16.86
C SER A 146 1.85 -5.33 17.09
N VAL A 147 2.24 -6.24 17.98
CA VAL A 147 3.62 -6.61 18.24
C VAL A 147 4.03 -7.71 17.23
N PRO A 148 5.30 -7.77 16.75
CA PRO A 148 5.73 -8.73 15.72
C PRO A 148 5.88 -10.16 16.27
N LEU A 149 4.85 -10.67 16.94
CA LEU A 149 4.77 -12.03 17.47
C LEU A 149 4.14 -13.02 16.48
N GLY A 150 3.58 -12.52 15.36
CA GLY A 150 2.96 -13.35 14.34
C GLY A 150 1.56 -13.87 14.69
N GLU A 151 0.97 -13.44 15.81
CA GLU A 151 -0.37 -13.82 16.23
C GLU A 151 -1.38 -12.72 16.00
N ASN A 152 -2.55 -13.10 15.45
CA ASN A 152 -3.69 -12.20 15.32
C ASN A 152 -4.81 -12.65 16.26
N LEU A 153 -4.98 -11.93 17.36
CA LEU A 153 -6.02 -12.16 18.36
C LEU A 153 -7.32 -11.39 18.07
N ILE A 154 -7.34 -10.61 16.97
CA ILE A 154 -8.49 -9.80 16.59
C ILE A 154 -9.42 -10.62 15.69
N PRO A 155 -10.71 -10.80 16.07
CA PRO A 155 -11.66 -11.56 15.27
C PRO A 155 -12.16 -10.80 14.02
N ILE A 156 -11.82 -9.51 13.88
CA ILE A 156 -12.24 -8.66 12.79
C ILE A 156 -11.35 -8.92 11.58
N GLN A 157 -11.91 -9.56 10.56
CA GLN A 157 -11.19 -9.93 9.35
C GLN A 157 -12.01 -9.56 8.11
N ARG A 158 -11.35 -9.01 7.10
CA ARG A 158 -11.94 -8.72 5.79
C ARG A 158 -11.48 -9.75 4.77
N GLY A 159 -12.42 -10.34 4.03
CA GLY A 159 -12.10 -11.19 2.88
C GLY A 159 -11.71 -10.35 1.68
N LEU A 160 -10.53 -10.60 1.10
CA LEU A 160 -10.01 -9.94 -0.09
C LEU A 160 -9.53 -10.98 -1.10
N THR A 161 -9.57 -10.62 -2.39
CA THR A 161 -8.97 -11.42 -3.47
C THR A 161 -7.46 -11.20 -3.54
N THR A 162 -6.76 -12.00 -4.36
CA THR A 162 -5.31 -11.82 -4.60
C THR A 162 -5.00 -10.42 -5.09
N SER A 163 -5.73 -9.91 -6.09
CA SER A 163 -5.53 -8.57 -6.66
C SER A 163 -5.76 -7.47 -5.62
N SER A 164 -6.83 -7.56 -4.83
CA SER A 164 -7.10 -6.58 -3.77
C SER A 164 -6.07 -6.64 -2.63
N THR A 165 -5.55 -7.84 -2.31
CA THR A 165 -4.52 -8.01 -1.28
C THR A 165 -3.17 -7.47 -1.75
N ALA A 166 -2.87 -7.59 -3.04
CA ALA A 166 -1.62 -7.09 -3.63
C ALA A 166 -1.47 -5.56 -3.53
N ILE A 167 -2.57 -4.82 -3.40
CA ILE A 167 -2.55 -3.36 -3.18
C ILE A 167 -1.82 -2.98 -1.89
N PHE A 168 -1.84 -3.87 -0.87
CA PHE A 168 -1.13 -3.64 0.39
C PHE A 168 0.36 -4.00 0.35
N ILE A 169 0.92 -4.39 -0.80
CA ILE A 169 2.37 -4.48 -0.95
C ILE A 169 2.89 -3.05 -0.80
N PRO A 170 3.76 -2.79 0.22
CA PRO A 170 4.24 -1.45 0.46
C PRO A 170 5.25 -1.06 -0.63
N PHE A 171 4.75 -0.55 -1.75
CA PHE A 171 5.57 0.22 -2.69
C PHE A 171 5.89 1.58 -2.07
N ILE A 172 6.47 1.55 -0.86
CA ILE A 172 6.92 2.74 -0.19
C ILE A 172 8.16 3.20 -0.94
N THR A 173 8.25 4.50 -1.13
CA THR A 173 9.42 5.14 -1.69
C THR A 173 10.65 4.75 -0.87
N GLN A 174 11.51 3.95 -1.46
CA GLN A 174 12.78 3.63 -0.82
C GLN A 174 13.66 4.87 -0.86
N GLU A 175 13.99 5.39 0.31
CA GLU A 175 14.93 6.49 0.45
C GLU A 175 16.35 5.94 0.33
N LEU A 176 17.16 6.60 -0.50
CA LEU A 176 18.58 6.34 -0.60
C LEU A 176 19.34 7.58 -0.16
N PHE A 177 19.67 7.61 1.09
CA PHE A 177 20.40 8.70 1.71
C PHE A 177 21.60 8.17 2.49
N GLN A 178 22.77 8.23 1.88
CA GLN A 178 24.03 7.83 2.50
C GLN A 178 24.82 9.08 2.88
N THR A 179 25.63 8.98 3.92
CA THR A 179 26.53 10.04 4.39
C THR A 179 27.96 9.76 3.98
N GLY A 180 28.85 10.75 4.12
CA GLY A 180 30.26 10.64 3.75
C GLY A 180 30.52 11.10 2.31
N ALA A 181 31.28 10.36 1.52
CA ALA A 181 31.61 10.67 0.13
C ALA A 181 30.47 10.32 -0.85
N ALA A 182 29.22 10.50 -0.42
CA ALA A 182 28.06 10.18 -1.23
C ALA A 182 27.80 11.24 -2.31
N LEU A 183 27.60 10.80 -3.54
CA LEU A 183 27.31 11.65 -4.68
C LEU A 183 25.80 11.93 -4.78
N TYR A 184 25.46 13.14 -5.21
CA TYR A 184 24.07 13.55 -5.43
C TYR A 184 23.57 13.08 -6.79
N TYR A 185 22.54 12.27 -6.82
CA TYR A 185 21.94 11.73 -8.05
C TYR A 185 20.67 12.45 -8.49
N GLY A 186 19.95 13.09 -7.60
CA GLY A 186 18.72 13.81 -7.90
C GLY A 186 17.78 13.88 -6.71
N LEU A 187 16.51 14.17 -7.00
CA LEU A 187 15.43 14.13 -6.03
C LEU A 187 14.57 12.89 -6.30
N ASN A 188 14.10 12.26 -5.24
CA ASN A 188 13.13 11.20 -5.33
C ASN A 188 11.81 11.76 -5.89
N ALA A 189 11.26 11.11 -6.92
CA ALA A 189 10.08 11.61 -7.62
C ALA A 189 8.80 11.64 -6.75
N LEU A 190 8.75 10.83 -5.69
CA LEU A 190 7.59 10.73 -4.80
C LEU A 190 7.75 11.56 -3.52
N SER A 191 8.86 11.40 -2.79
CA SER A 191 9.12 12.08 -1.52
C SER A 191 9.77 13.45 -1.69
N ASN A 192 10.32 13.75 -2.86
CA ASN A 192 11.12 14.97 -3.13
C ASN A 192 12.39 15.09 -2.27
N ASN A 193 12.79 14.02 -1.59
CA ASN A 193 14.01 13.93 -0.82
C ASN A 193 15.24 13.73 -1.72
N MET A 194 16.41 14.20 -1.26
CA MET A 194 17.66 14.03 -2.00
C MET A 194 18.08 12.57 -2.05
N ILE A 195 18.49 12.12 -3.23
CA ILE A 195 19.13 10.82 -3.44
C ILE A 195 20.65 11.01 -3.36
N LEU A 196 21.25 10.51 -2.29
CA LEU A 196 22.68 10.51 -2.05
C LEU A 196 23.19 9.07 -1.95
N CYS A 197 24.18 8.71 -2.78
CA CYS A 197 24.72 7.36 -2.82
C CYS A 197 26.25 7.38 -2.92
N ASP A 198 26.91 6.64 -2.06
CA ASP A 198 28.32 6.28 -2.19
C ASP A 198 28.41 4.91 -2.85
N ARG A 199 28.76 4.88 -4.15
CA ARG A 199 28.87 3.65 -4.91
C ARG A 199 29.90 2.67 -4.35
N LYS A 200 30.95 3.16 -3.69
CA LYS A 200 31.99 2.31 -3.10
C LYS A 200 31.45 1.41 -1.99
N GLN A 201 30.35 1.83 -1.36
CA GLN A 201 29.67 1.01 -0.34
C GLN A 201 28.74 -0.05 -0.95
N LEU A 202 28.51 0.02 -2.26
CA LEU A 202 27.69 -0.98 -2.93
C LEU A 202 28.49 -2.26 -3.20
N LYS A 203 27.81 -3.40 -3.14
CA LYS A 203 28.39 -4.71 -3.44
C LYS A 203 28.97 -4.78 -4.86
N ASN A 204 28.38 -4.01 -5.79
CA ASN A 204 28.85 -3.83 -7.16
C ASN A 204 28.72 -2.34 -7.53
N PRO A 205 29.85 -1.59 -7.65
CA PRO A 205 29.83 -0.15 -7.91
C PRO A 205 29.62 0.22 -9.40
N ASN A 206 29.52 -0.76 -10.30
CA ASN A 206 29.33 -0.49 -11.73
C ASN A 206 27.99 0.21 -11.99
N GLY A 207 27.98 1.17 -12.91
CA GLY A 207 26.80 1.88 -13.35
C GLY A 207 26.63 1.86 -14.84
N LEU A 208 25.39 1.94 -15.32
CA LEU A 208 25.02 2.02 -16.72
C LEU A 208 24.05 3.18 -16.93
N ILE A 209 24.40 4.11 -17.83
CA ILE A 209 23.56 5.24 -18.18
C ILE A 209 22.94 4.99 -19.55
N LEU A 210 21.64 4.78 -19.61
CA LEU A 210 20.89 4.54 -20.84
C LEU A 210 19.92 5.69 -21.12
N GLY A 211 19.74 5.98 -22.39
CA GLY A 211 18.78 6.99 -22.85
C GLY A 211 18.84 7.19 -24.35
N THR A 212 17.79 7.78 -24.91
CA THR A 212 17.73 8.17 -26.32
C THR A 212 18.69 9.34 -26.62
N PRO A 213 19.08 9.56 -27.89
CA PRO A 213 19.84 10.75 -28.26
C PRO A 213 19.13 12.04 -27.78
N GLY A 214 19.89 12.98 -27.24
CA GLY A 214 19.35 14.24 -26.69
C GLY A 214 18.72 14.15 -25.29
N SER A 215 18.69 12.99 -24.64
CA SER A 215 18.10 12.83 -23.29
C SER A 215 18.97 13.34 -22.12
N GLY A 216 20.15 13.88 -22.40
CA GLY A 216 21.04 14.41 -21.37
C GLY A 216 22.02 13.39 -20.75
N LYS A 217 22.25 12.21 -21.36
CA LYS A 217 23.18 11.18 -20.86
C LYS A 217 24.59 11.73 -20.59
N SER A 218 25.18 12.38 -21.58
CA SER A 218 26.54 12.94 -21.48
C SER A 218 26.61 14.05 -20.42
N PHE A 219 25.54 14.84 -20.27
CA PHE A 219 25.46 15.84 -19.22
C PHE A 219 25.41 15.21 -17.82
N ALA A 220 24.61 14.18 -17.64
CA ALA A 220 24.50 13.45 -16.38
C ALA A 220 25.84 12.80 -15.99
N ALA A 221 26.54 12.18 -16.96
CA ALA A 221 27.85 11.59 -16.76
C ALA A 221 28.91 12.66 -16.38
N LYS A 222 28.96 13.78 -17.11
CA LYS A 222 29.87 14.89 -16.81
C LYS A 222 29.64 15.48 -15.42
N ARG A 223 28.36 15.61 -15.01
CA ARG A 223 28.00 16.08 -13.66
C ARG A 223 28.48 15.10 -12.59
N GLU A 224 28.29 13.79 -12.79
CA GLU A 224 28.74 12.78 -11.86
C GLU A 224 30.27 12.78 -11.71
N MET A 225 30.99 12.84 -12.81
CA MET A 225 32.47 12.93 -12.82
C MET A 225 32.96 14.18 -12.08
N ALA A 226 32.38 15.36 -12.37
CA ALA A 226 32.73 16.59 -11.68
C ALA A 226 32.46 16.50 -10.16
N ASN A 227 31.33 15.94 -9.76
CA ASN A 227 31.02 15.76 -8.35
C ASN A 227 31.97 14.76 -7.67
N ALA A 228 32.32 13.65 -8.35
CA ALA A 228 33.28 12.68 -7.82
C ALA A 228 34.66 13.35 -7.63
N PHE A 229 35.13 14.12 -8.60
CA PHE A 229 36.39 14.86 -8.49
C PHE A 229 36.42 15.84 -7.35
N LEU A 230 35.30 16.54 -7.09
CA LEU A 230 35.23 17.57 -6.03
C LEU A 230 35.03 17.00 -4.62
N ILE A 231 34.43 15.80 -4.49
CA ILE A 231 34.04 15.25 -3.20
C ILE A 231 34.98 14.11 -2.75
N THR A 232 35.66 13.45 -3.70
CA THR A 232 36.54 12.32 -3.42
C THR A 232 37.97 12.60 -3.84
N ASP A 233 38.92 11.82 -3.33
CA ASP A 233 40.33 11.85 -3.74
C ASP A 233 40.60 10.79 -4.86
N ASP A 234 39.60 10.46 -5.66
CA ASP A 234 39.71 9.43 -6.67
C ASP A 234 40.25 9.95 -8.00
N ASP A 235 41.08 9.17 -8.66
CA ASP A 235 41.47 9.40 -10.03
C ASP A 235 40.34 9.04 -10.99
N ILE A 236 40.04 9.92 -11.95
CA ILE A 236 39.01 9.70 -12.95
C ILE A 236 39.63 9.42 -14.30
N ILE A 237 39.43 8.22 -14.83
CA ILE A 237 39.91 7.80 -16.13
C ILE A 237 38.75 7.74 -17.12
N ILE A 238 38.81 8.51 -18.21
CA ILE A 238 37.72 8.60 -19.19
C ILE A 238 38.23 7.98 -20.53
N CYS A 239 37.50 6.97 -21.02
CA CYS A 239 37.66 6.49 -22.39
C CYS A 239 36.57 7.14 -23.26
N ASP A 240 36.94 8.11 -24.06
CA ASP A 240 36.04 8.98 -24.82
C ASP A 240 36.32 8.90 -26.34
N PRO A 241 35.67 7.98 -27.07
CA PRO A 241 35.93 7.82 -28.53
C PRO A 241 35.40 9.02 -29.34
N GLU A 242 34.47 9.81 -28.81
CA GLU A 242 33.85 10.95 -29.52
C GLU A 242 34.48 12.31 -29.14
N ALA A 243 35.46 12.31 -28.23
CA ALA A 243 36.14 13.50 -27.71
C ALA A 243 35.23 14.61 -27.16
N GLU A 244 34.13 14.22 -26.53
CA GLU A 244 33.18 15.15 -25.92
C GLU A 244 33.58 15.64 -24.51
N TYR A 245 34.48 14.92 -23.84
CA TYR A 245 34.85 15.17 -22.44
C TYR A 245 36.12 16.00 -22.27
N PHE A 246 36.82 16.30 -23.35
CA PHE A 246 38.05 17.10 -23.31
C PHE A 246 37.88 18.43 -22.58
N PRO A 247 36.79 19.23 -22.77
CA PRO A 247 36.59 20.48 -22.04
C PRO A 247 36.48 20.30 -20.52
N LEU A 248 36.03 19.11 -20.06
CA LEU A 248 35.92 18.83 -18.61
C LEU A 248 37.30 18.60 -17.98
N CYS A 249 38.27 18.10 -18.75
CA CYS A 249 39.60 17.81 -18.27
C CYS A 249 40.52 19.07 -18.30
N SER A 250 40.08 20.13 -18.93
CA SER A 250 40.85 21.41 -19.06
C SER A 250 40.47 22.49 -18.08
N VAL A 251 39.50 22.18 -17.19
CA VAL A 251 39.06 23.06 -16.09
C VAL A 251 39.72 22.62 -14.79
#